data_56d8b582ae0c62e60173ea15532e885e
#
_entry.id   56d8b582ae0c62e60173ea15532e885e
#
_cell.length_a   1.000
_cell.length_b   1.000
_cell.length_c   1.000
_cell.angle_alpha   90.00
_cell.angle_beta   90.00
_cell.angle_gamma   90.00
#
_symmetry.space_group_name_H-M   'P 1'
#
loop_
_entity.id
_entity.type
_entity.pdbx_description
1 polymer ?
#
loop_
_entity_poly.entity_id
_entity_poly.type
_entity_poly.pdbx_seq_one_letter_code
_entity_poly.pdbx_strand_id
1 'polypeptide(L)'
;MINIFLDVSRLLSRLSDGLLPTGVDRVGLAYIQRYGTHARAVLSERGISVVLTERNSRQAFELLSQSIRDRGAIRKIVARACVDSLSNHYFERGVLLHTSHNGMEHSRYYRSMKGRNIRTVFMVHDLIPLTHPEYCRPGVDGAHRQRIYTALRHADGLITNSQATLDSLGMEANRAGLPLPPNVVARLAPAITSRTSVSAPLDAPYFVMLGTIEPRKNHWFMLHIWRRLVERFGASAPKLVIVGRRGWECENVVDMLERCASLGDAVIEESDCSDERLRAWLQHARALLFPSFVEGYGMPLAEALALGVPVLASDLGVFREVAGDIPDYLDPLDGLGWFDQIHAYAQEQCPARDEQLRRIKRFSEPTWDEHFGHVDRFLETLR
;
A
#
# COMPACT_ATOMS: atom_id res chain seq x y z
N MET A 1 -12.59 -19.82 -20.69
CA MET A 1 -11.92 -18.90 -19.74
C MET A 1 -12.74 -17.63 -19.63
N ILE A 2 -12.80 -16.99 -18.45
CA ILE A 2 -13.43 -15.68 -18.29
C ILE A 2 -12.53 -14.62 -18.91
N ASN A 3 -13.06 -13.69 -19.69
CA ASN A 3 -12.32 -12.53 -20.17
C ASN A 3 -12.01 -11.60 -19.01
N ILE A 4 -10.74 -11.33 -18.75
CA ILE A 4 -10.28 -10.43 -17.69
C ILE A 4 -10.01 -9.04 -18.26
N PHE A 5 -10.49 -8.03 -17.56
CA PHE A 5 -10.26 -6.62 -17.86
C PHE A 5 -9.57 -5.98 -16.66
N LEU A 6 -8.49 -5.23 -16.89
CA LEU A 6 -7.74 -4.55 -15.84
C LEU A 6 -7.82 -3.05 -16.04
N ASP A 7 -8.33 -2.31 -15.07
CA ASP A 7 -8.22 -0.85 -15.08
C ASP A 7 -6.77 -0.44 -14.76
N VAL A 8 -6.12 0.21 -15.72
CA VAL A 8 -4.72 0.65 -15.60
C VAL A 8 -4.57 2.17 -15.63
N SER A 9 -5.68 2.90 -15.56
CA SER A 9 -5.72 4.37 -15.67
C SER A 9 -4.80 5.05 -14.67
N ARG A 10 -4.87 4.67 -13.40
CA ARG A 10 -4.01 5.18 -12.33
C ARG A 10 -2.53 4.88 -12.58
N LEU A 11 -2.21 3.65 -12.98
CA LEU A 11 -0.82 3.22 -13.19
C LEU A 11 -0.16 4.00 -14.33
N LEU A 12 -0.87 4.17 -15.45
CA LEU A 12 -0.37 4.95 -16.59
C LEU A 12 -0.22 6.44 -16.26
N SER A 13 -1.18 7.03 -15.52
CA SER A 13 -1.06 8.42 -15.07
C SER A 13 0.20 8.61 -14.22
N ARG A 14 0.40 7.77 -13.19
CA ARG A 14 1.56 7.86 -12.30
C ARG A 14 2.88 7.64 -13.03
N LEU A 15 2.92 6.67 -13.96
CA LEU A 15 4.10 6.43 -14.78
C LEU A 15 4.42 7.66 -15.68
N SER A 16 3.39 8.28 -16.27
CA SER A 16 3.53 9.52 -17.03
C SER A 16 4.07 10.68 -16.21
N ASP A 17 3.66 10.77 -14.93
CA ASP A 17 4.11 11.80 -14.00
C ASP A 17 5.50 11.51 -13.41
N GLY A 18 6.09 10.35 -13.74
CA GLY A 18 7.41 9.94 -13.26
C GLY A 18 7.43 9.53 -11.79
N LEU A 19 6.28 9.21 -11.20
CA LEU A 19 6.15 8.84 -9.81
C LEU A 19 6.50 7.36 -9.58
N LEU A 20 7.23 7.07 -8.51
CA LEU A 20 7.50 5.70 -8.08
C LEU A 20 6.20 5.00 -7.63
N PRO A 21 6.08 3.67 -7.83
CA PRO A 21 4.93 2.89 -7.40
C PRO A 21 4.72 2.97 -5.88
N THR A 22 3.49 3.20 -5.45
CA THR A 22 3.04 3.04 -4.06
C THR A 22 2.57 1.60 -3.80
N GLY A 23 2.23 1.26 -2.56
CA GLY A 23 1.67 -0.06 -2.23
C GLY A 23 0.48 -0.44 -3.10
N VAL A 24 -0.47 0.49 -3.32
CA VAL A 24 -1.63 0.27 -4.21
C VAL A 24 -1.20 0.02 -5.66
N ASP A 25 -0.19 0.76 -6.13
CA ASP A 25 0.32 0.59 -7.50
C ASP A 25 1.00 -0.78 -7.68
N ARG A 26 1.74 -1.25 -6.65
CA ARG A 26 2.37 -2.59 -6.65
C ARG A 26 1.33 -3.71 -6.74
N VAL A 27 0.19 -3.55 -6.09
CA VAL A 27 -0.94 -4.49 -6.25
C VAL A 27 -1.42 -4.51 -7.70
N GLY A 28 -1.68 -3.34 -8.30
CA GLY A 28 -2.09 -3.27 -9.71
C GLY A 28 -1.07 -3.91 -10.66
N LEU A 29 0.24 -3.74 -10.40
CA LEU A 29 1.32 -4.38 -11.18
C LEU A 29 1.31 -5.91 -11.00
N ALA A 30 1.05 -6.43 -9.80
CA ALA A 30 0.94 -7.87 -9.57
C ALA A 30 -0.25 -8.48 -10.35
N TYR A 31 -1.38 -7.75 -10.43
CA TYR A 31 -2.51 -8.17 -11.26
C TYR A 31 -2.18 -8.16 -12.76
N ILE A 32 -1.39 -7.20 -13.24
CA ILE A 32 -0.88 -7.19 -14.62
C ILE A 32 0.05 -8.39 -14.84
N GLN A 33 0.95 -8.70 -13.91
CA GLN A 33 1.84 -9.83 -14.00
C GLN A 33 1.07 -11.16 -14.06
N ARG A 34 0.00 -11.31 -13.28
CA ARG A 34 -0.83 -12.53 -13.24
C ARG A 34 -1.68 -12.71 -14.49
N TYR A 35 -2.38 -11.65 -14.94
CA TYR A 35 -3.43 -11.77 -15.94
C TYR A 35 -3.07 -11.13 -17.28
N GLY A 36 -2.02 -10.32 -17.37
CA GLY A 36 -1.73 -9.45 -18.53
C GLY A 36 -1.52 -10.19 -19.85
N THR A 37 -1.13 -11.47 -19.83
CA THR A 37 -0.98 -12.29 -21.05
C THR A 37 -2.29 -12.54 -21.79
N HIS A 38 -3.43 -12.52 -21.09
CA HIS A 38 -4.76 -12.82 -21.62
C HIS A 38 -5.82 -11.77 -21.23
N ALA A 39 -5.44 -10.75 -20.46
CA ALA A 39 -6.33 -9.65 -20.08
C ALA A 39 -6.38 -8.54 -21.14
N ARG A 40 -7.43 -7.73 -21.06
CA ARG A 40 -7.56 -6.47 -21.79
C ARG A 40 -7.41 -5.29 -20.81
N ALA A 41 -6.63 -4.30 -21.20
CA ALA A 41 -6.51 -3.07 -20.43
C ALA A 41 -7.74 -2.18 -20.63
N VAL A 42 -8.17 -1.53 -19.54
CA VAL A 42 -9.22 -0.51 -19.57
C VAL A 42 -8.63 0.80 -19.11
N LEU A 43 -8.95 1.85 -19.85
CA LEU A 43 -8.70 3.23 -19.45
C LEU A 43 -10.02 3.89 -19.10
N SER A 44 -10.02 4.62 -18.00
CA SER A 44 -11.18 5.39 -17.55
C SER A 44 -10.79 6.80 -17.15
N GLU A 45 -11.61 7.75 -17.54
CA GLU A 45 -11.51 9.14 -17.10
C GLU A 45 -12.90 9.75 -16.93
N ARG A 46 -13.18 10.31 -15.75
CA ARG A 46 -14.45 10.98 -15.42
C ARG A 46 -15.70 10.15 -15.79
N GLY A 47 -15.61 8.82 -15.61
CA GLY A 47 -16.70 7.89 -15.89
C GLY A 47 -16.87 7.47 -17.35
N ILE A 48 -16.04 7.95 -18.25
CA ILE A 48 -15.91 7.41 -19.62
C ILE A 48 -14.83 6.33 -19.58
N SER A 49 -15.11 5.19 -20.19
CA SER A 49 -14.18 4.07 -20.19
C SER A 49 -14.02 3.46 -21.58
N VAL A 50 -12.80 3.04 -21.88
CA VAL A 50 -12.42 2.42 -23.13
C VAL A 50 -11.68 1.12 -22.85
N VAL A 51 -12.14 0.04 -23.46
CA VAL A 51 -11.42 -1.24 -23.49
C VAL A 51 -10.44 -1.20 -24.65
N LEU A 52 -9.16 -1.29 -24.37
CA LEU A 52 -8.12 -1.27 -25.41
C LEU A 52 -8.14 -2.56 -26.24
N THR A 53 -7.70 -2.49 -27.50
CA THR A 53 -7.46 -3.67 -28.31
C THR A 53 -6.38 -4.55 -27.67
N GLU A 54 -6.29 -5.80 -28.07
CA GLU A 54 -5.27 -6.73 -27.56
C GLU A 54 -3.84 -6.19 -27.72
N ARG A 55 -3.55 -5.64 -28.89
CA ARG A 55 -2.26 -5.04 -29.19
C ARG A 55 -1.94 -3.88 -28.27
N ASN A 56 -2.89 -2.95 -28.08
CA ASN A 56 -2.70 -1.79 -27.23
C ASN A 56 -2.64 -2.18 -25.74
N SER A 57 -3.40 -3.20 -25.33
CA SER A 57 -3.35 -3.75 -23.97
C SER A 57 -1.97 -4.34 -23.66
N ARG A 58 -1.42 -5.18 -24.55
CA ARG A 58 -0.07 -5.74 -24.40
C ARG A 58 0.97 -4.63 -24.27
N GLN A 59 0.92 -3.61 -25.15
CA GLN A 59 1.85 -2.49 -25.09
C GLN A 59 1.74 -1.70 -23.78
N ALA A 60 0.52 -1.49 -23.25
CA ALA A 60 0.30 -0.83 -21.97
C ALA A 60 0.89 -1.65 -20.82
N PHE A 61 0.66 -2.95 -20.79
CA PHE A 61 1.17 -3.84 -19.74
C PHE A 61 2.70 -3.95 -19.78
N GLU A 62 3.32 -4.00 -20.95
CA GLU A 62 4.79 -3.99 -21.11
C GLU A 62 5.41 -2.71 -20.54
N LEU A 63 4.87 -1.54 -20.89
CA LEU A 63 5.35 -0.26 -20.36
C LEU A 63 5.26 -0.21 -18.83
N LEU A 64 4.15 -0.69 -18.26
CA LEU A 64 3.92 -0.71 -16.82
C LEU A 64 4.83 -1.71 -16.11
N SER A 65 4.98 -2.92 -16.65
CA SER A 65 5.79 -3.99 -16.03
C SER A 65 7.28 -3.68 -16.03
N GLN A 66 7.77 -2.99 -17.07
CA GLN A 66 9.17 -2.59 -17.20
C GLN A 66 9.46 -1.20 -16.62
N SER A 67 8.44 -0.52 -16.08
CA SER A 67 8.53 0.85 -15.56
C SER A 67 9.15 1.83 -16.57
N ILE A 68 8.90 1.60 -17.88
CA ILE A 68 9.45 2.43 -18.95
C ILE A 68 8.76 3.78 -18.98
N ARG A 69 9.47 4.82 -18.60
CA ARG A 69 8.99 6.21 -18.57
C ARG A 69 8.99 6.87 -19.97
N ASP A 70 8.36 6.24 -20.93
CA ASP A 70 8.18 6.81 -22.27
C ASP A 70 6.84 7.55 -22.37
N ARG A 71 6.86 8.86 -22.08
CA ARG A 71 5.68 9.74 -22.21
C ARG A 71 5.09 9.73 -23.63
N GLY A 72 5.92 9.54 -24.67
CA GLY A 72 5.47 9.47 -26.07
C GLY A 72 4.65 8.20 -26.33
N ALA A 73 5.14 7.05 -25.83
CA ALA A 73 4.42 5.79 -25.93
C ALA A 73 3.10 5.83 -25.13
N ILE A 74 3.10 6.38 -23.92
CA ILE A 74 1.88 6.53 -23.10
C ILE A 74 0.85 7.41 -23.82
N ARG A 75 1.27 8.58 -24.36
CA ARG A 75 0.38 9.45 -25.14
C ARG A 75 -0.19 8.76 -26.37
N LYS A 76 0.61 7.94 -27.08
CA LYS A 76 0.13 7.14 -28.21
C LYS A 76 -0.93 6.12 -27.79
N ILE A 77 -0.77 5.45 -26.66
CA ILE A 77 -1.77 4.51 -26.13
C ILE A 77 -3.07 5.25 -25.81
N VAL A 78 -3.00 6.39 -25.13
CA VAL A 78 -4.18 7.21 -24.81
C VAL A 78 -4.86 7.73 -26.08
N ALA A 79 -4.11 8.21 -27.08
CA ALA A 79 -4.67 8.66 -28.34
C ALA A 79 -5.34 7.52 -29.12
N ARG A 80 -4.74 6.33 -29.13
CA ARG A 80 -5.36 5.14 -29.76
C ARG A 80 -6.60 4.67 -29.02
N ALA A 81 -6.69 4.86 -27.72
CA ALA A 81 -7.90 4.57 -26.95
C ALA A 81 -9.12 5.34 -27.49
N CYS A 82 -8.92 6.59 -27.98
CA CYS A 82 -10.00 7.34 -28.63
C CYS A 82 -10.51 6.65 -29.92
N VAL A 83 -9.62 6.01 -30.67
CA VAL A 83 -10.00 5.22 -31.85
C VAL A 83 -10.66 3.89 -31.44
N ASP A 84 -10.08 3.20 -30.45
CA ASP A 84 -10.63 1.96 -29.90
C ASP A 84 -12.05 2.16 -29.33
N SER A 85 -12.36 3.37 -28.82
CA SER A 85 -13.68 3.73 -28.30
C SER A 85 -14.81 3.68 -29.35
N LEU A 86 -14.47 3.82 -30.63
CA LEU A 86 -15.43 3.72 -31.74
C LEU A 86 -15.84 2.26 -32.01
N SER A 87 -15.09 1.31 -31.50
CA SER A 87 -15.38 -0.12 -31.63
C SER A 87 -16.30 -0.56 -30.49
N ASN A 88 -17.57 -0.77 -30.80
CA ASN A 88 -18.56 -1.21 -29.83
C ASN A 88 -18.46 -2.74 -29.65
N HIS A 89 -17.42 -3.21 -28.91
CA HIS A 89 -17.23 -4.63 -28.65
C HIS A 89 -18.18 -5.09 -27.56
N TYR A 90 -19.04 -6.04 -27.90
CA TYR A 90 -19.78 -6.86 -26.94
C TYR A 90 -18.91 -8.06 -26.57
N PHE A 91 -18.84 -8.40 -25.31
CA PHE A 91 -18.09 -9.55 -24.83
C PHE A 91 -19.07 -10.62 -24.33
N GLU A 92 -18.85 -11.88 -24.67
CA GLU A 92 -19.73 -12.97 -24.25
C GLU A 92 -19.84 -13.02 -22.72
N ARG A 93 -18.74 -12.84 -22.02
CA ARG A 93 -18.69 -12.75 -20.55
C ARG A 93 -17.34 -12.17 -20.13
N GLY A 94 -17.34 -11.28 -19.13
CA GLY A 94 -16.09 -10.69 -18.67
C GLY A 94 -16.14 -10.22 -17.22
N VAL A 95 -14.95 -10.02 -16.62
CA VAL A 95 -14.78 -9.46 -15.29
C VAL A 95 -13.78 -8.32 -15.35
N LEU A 96 -14.20 -7.13 -14.93
CA LEU A 96 -13.33 -5.98 -14.68
C LEU A 96 -12.78 -6.08 -13.27
N LEU A 97 -11.47 -6.14 -13.13
CA LEU A 97 -10.76 -6.03 -11.87
C LEU A 97 -10.29 -4.58 -11.70
N HIS A 98 -10.91 -3.86 -10.79
CA HIS A 98 -10.59 -2.48 -10.47
C HIS A 98 -9.79 -2.43 -9.17
N THR A 99 -8.45 -2.39 -9.30
CA THR A 99 -7.50 -2.62 -8.19
C THR A 99 -7.06 -1.36 -7.48
N SER A 100 -7.66 -0.20 -7.77
CA SER A 100 -7.35 1.07 -7.12
C SER A 100 -8.63 1.81 -6.73
N HIS A 101 -8.50 2.81 -5.84
CA HIS A 101 -9.65 3.67 -5.51
C HIS A 101 -9.87 4.83 -6.50
N ASN A 102 -8.99 4.98 -7.49
CA ASN A 102 -9.07 6.09 -8.45
C ASN A 102 -10.20 5.88 -9.47
N GLY A 103 -11.10 6.84 -9.60
CA GLY A 103 -12.21 6.77 -10.55
C GLY A 103 -13.39 5.91 -10.08
N MET A 104 -13.33 5.30 -8.88
CA MET A 104 -14.44 4.50 -8.33
C MET A 104 -15.72 5.31 -8.12
N GLU A 105 -15.64 6.61 -7.94
CA GLU A 105 -16.80 7.50 -7.77
C GLU A 105 -17.73 7.57 -8.97
N HIS A 106 -17.31 7.13 -10.14
CA HIS A 106 -18.04 7.31 -11.38
C HIS A 106 -18.96 6.12 -11.75
N SER A 107 -20.17 6.08 -11.23
CA SER A 107 -21.18 5.04 -11.52
C SER A 107 -21.45 4.80 -13.02
N ARG A 108 -21.28 5.83 -13.87
CA ARG A 108 -21.43 5.71 -15.33
C ARG A 108 -20.48 4.69 -15.92
N TYR A 109 -19.25 4.64 -15.42
CA TYR A 109 -18.23 3.67 -15.84
C TYR A 109 -18.73 2.24 -15.68
N TYR A 110 -19.19 1.89 -14.50
CA TYR A 110 -19.59 0.51 -14.19
C TYR A 110 -20.90 0.11 -14.86
N ARG A 111 -21.84 1.05 -15.05
CA ARG A 111 -23.02 0.81 -15.88
C ARG A 111 -22.65 0.52 -17.34
N SER A 112 -21.66 1.22 -17.89
CA SER A 112 -21.14 0.97 -19.23
C SER A 112 -20.51 -0.43 -19.33
N MET A 113 -19.74 -0.86 -18.34
CA MET A 113 -19.17 -2.21 -18.30
C MET A 113 -20.27 -3.28 -18.22
N LYS A 114 -21.25 -3.09 -17.36
CA LYS A 114 -22.41 -3.99 -17.26
C LYS A 114 -23.17 -4.10 -18.58
N GLY A 115 -23.36 -2.98 -19.29
CA GLY A 115 -23.98 -2.96 -20.62
C GLY A 115 -23.19 -3.74 -21.69
N ARG A 116 -21.90 -3.99 -21.46
CA ARG A 116 -21.03 -4.82 -22.30
C ARG A 116 -20.89 -6.26 -21.81
N ASN A 117 -21.76 -6.70 -20.88
CA ASN A 117 -21.69 -8.00 -20.21
C ASN A 117 -20.41 -8.24 -19.41
N ILE A 118 -19.83 -7.17 -18.83
CA ILE A 118 -18.65 -7.20 -17.98
C ILE A 118 -19.09 -6.95 -16.54
N ARG A 119 -18.86 -7.92 -15.65
CA ARG A 119 -19.04 -7.80 -14.22
C ARG A 119 -17.91 -6.97 -13.62
N THR A 120 -18.16 -6.33 -12.49
CA THR A 120 -17.14 -5.49 -11.82
C THR A 120 -16.77 -6.06 -10.46
N VAL A 121 -15.50 -6.27 -10.27
CA VAL A 121 -14.90 -6.62 -8.97
C VAL A 121 -13.96 -5.49 -8.55
N PHE A 122 -14.26 -4.91 -7.40
CA PHE A 122 -13.42 -3.86 -6.81
C PHE A 122 -12.50 -4.43 -5.75
N MET A 123 -11.28 -3.91 -5.72
CA MET A 123 -10.41 -4.10 -4.58
C MET A 123 -10.46 -2.87 -3.67
N VAL A 124 -10.82 -3.10 -2.41
CA VAL A 124 -10.88 -2.08 -1.36
C VAL A 124 -9.67 -2.26 -0.46
N HIS A 125 -8.80 -1.24 -0.41
CA HIS A 125 -7.54 -1.29 0.35
C HIS A 125 -7.70 -0.86 1.80
N ASP A 126 -8.54 0.13 2.05
CA ASP A 126 -8.88 0.67 3.37
C ASP A 126 -10.13 1.54 3.31
N LEU A 127 -10.64 1.89 4.48
CA LEU A 127 -11.69 2.89 4.67
C LEU A 127 -11.20 4.05 5.56
N ILE A 128 -9.90 4.23 5.69
CA ILE A 128 -9.30 5.22 6.59
C ILE A 128 -9.92 6.61 6.45
N PRO A 129 -10.15 7.15 5.24
CA PRO A 129 -10.79 8.46 5.11
C PRO A 129 -12.21 8.54 5.68
N LEU A 130 -12.90 7.41 5.87
CA LEU A 130 -14.24 7.38 6.46
C LEU A 130 -14.20 7.14 7.98
N THR A 131 -13.26 6.32 8.43
CA THR A 131 -13.14 5.91 9.84
C THR A 131 -12.29 6.89 10.65
N HIS A 132 -11.33 7.55 10.02
CA HIS A 132 -10.37 8.48 10.62
C HIS A 132 -10.13 9.70 9.72
N PRO A 133 -11.18 10.50 9.45
CA PRO A 133 -11.09 11.66 8.55
C PRO A 133 -10.09 12.71 9.05
N GLU A 134 -9.80 12.74 10.35
CA GLU A 134 -8.83 13.63 11.00
C GLU A 134 -7.38 13.44 10.51
N TYR A 135 -7.07 12.30 9.90
CA TYR A 135 -5.75 12.03 9.31
C TYR A 135 -5.69 12.30 7.81
N CYS A 136 -6.77 12.80 7.23
CA CYS A 136 -6.89 13.02 5.80
C CYS A 136 -7.10 14.50 5.49
N ARG A 137 -6.69 14.91 4.29
CA ARG A 137 -6.99 16.27 3.82
C ARG A 137 -8.50 16.55 3.83
N PRO A 138 -8.94 17.77 4.11
CA PRO A 138 -10.36 18.14 4.05
C PRO A 138 -11.02 17.72 2.73
N GLY A 139 -12.21 17.14 2.82
CA GLY A 139 -13.00 16.69 1.67
C GLY A 139 -12.64 15.31 1.08
N VAL A 140 -11.51 14.69 1.51
CA VAL A 140 -11.14 13.34 1.07
C VAL A 140 -12.13 12.30 1.58
N ASP A 141 -12.67 12.48 2.79
CA ASP A 141 -13.71 11.63 3.37
C ASP A 141 -14.97 11.56 2.50
N GLY A 142 -15.47 12.71 2.04
CA GLY A 142 -16.64 12.81 1.14
C GLY A 142 -16.39 12.13 -0.20
N ALA A 143 -15.23 12.38 -0.82
CA ALA A 143 -14.85 11.74 -2.07
C ALA A 143 -14.70 10.21 -1.90
N HIS A 144 -14.08 9.77 -0.80
CA HIS A 144 -13.89 8.35 -0.53
C HIS A 144 -15.24 7.65 -0.23
N ARG A 145 -16.13 8.30 0.52
CA ARG A 145 -17.51 7.80 0.74
C ARG A 145 -18.23 7.54 -0.57
N GLN A 146 -18.13 8.46 -1.52
CA GLN A 146 -18.74 8.28 -2.85
C GLN A 146 -18.14 7.08 -3.58
N ARG A 147 -16.81 6.84 -3.49
CA ARG A 147 -16.12 5.67 -4.04
C ARG A 147 -16.65 4.37 -3.44
N ILE A 148 -16.65 4.27 -2.12
CA ILE A 148 -17.12 3.08 -1.40
C ILE A 148 -18.60 2.80 -1.69
N TYR A 149 -19.46 3.83 -1.66
CA TYR A 149 -20.88 3.65 -1.96
C TYR A 149 -21.14 3.27 -3.43
N THR A 150 -20.30 3.75 -4.35
CA THR A 150 -20.35 3.32 -5.75
C THR A 150 -19.93 1.85 -5.87
N ALA A 151 -18.86 1.44 -5.18
CA ALA A 151 -18.47 0.03 -5.14
C ALA A 151 -19.59 -0.84 -4.57
N LEU A 152 -20.17 -0.50 -3.41
CA LEU A 152 -21.26 -1.26 -2.80
C LEU A 152 -22.49 -1.40 -3.73
N ARG A 153 -22.80 -0.38 -4.56
CA ARG A 153 -23.97 -0.41 -5.47
C ARG A 153 -23.71 -1.13 -6.79
N HIS A 154 -22.47 -1.20 -7.23
CA HIS A 154 -22.15 -1.66 -8.59
C HIS A 154 -21.23 -2.89 -8.63
N ALA A 155 -20.70 -3.33 -7.48
CA ALA A 155 -19.87 -4.51 -7.43
C ALA A 155 -20.68 -5.78 -7.64
N ASP A 156 -20.21 -6.64 -8.53
CA ASP A 156 -20.59 -8.04 -8.59
C ASP A 156 -19.74 -8.86 -7.59
N GLY A 157 -18.61 -8.29 -7.15
CA GLY A 157 -17.74 -8.85 -6.12
C GLY A 157 -16.76 -7.82 -5.54
N LEU A 158 -16.28 -8.11 -4.33
CA LEU A 158 -15.31 -7.28 -3.62
C LEU A 158 -14.10 -8.11 -3.19
N ILE A 159 -12.92 -7.53 -3.30
CA ILE A 159 -11.68 -8.09 -2.75
C ILE A 159 -11.19 -7.11 -1.68
N THR A 160 -10.86 -7.61 -0.50
CA THR A 160 -10.18 -6.83 0.55
C THR A 160 -8.83 -7.46 0.86
N ASN A 161 -7.89 -6.66 1.34
CA ASN A 161 -6.55 -7.12 1.69
C ASN A 161 -6.47 -7.68 3.12
N SER A 162 -7.46 -7.40 3.96
CA SER A 162 -7.53 -7.82 5.36
C SER A 162 -8.97 -8.02 5.81
N GLN A 163 -9.15 -8.83 6.86
CA GLN A 163 -10.45 -8.97 7.52
C GLN A 163 -10.87 -7.64 8.17
N ALA A 164 -9.93 -6.92 8.76
CA ALA A 164 -10.17 -5.60 9.34
C ALA A 164 -10.77 -4.60 8.31
N THR A 165 -10.28 -4.61 7.07
CA THR A 165 -10.86 -3.81 5.98
C THR A 165 -12.25 -4.30 5.60
N LEU A 166 -12.48 -5.61 5.54
CA LEU A 166 -13.80 -6.19 5.26
C LEU A 166 -14.82 -5.83 6.34
N ASP A 167 -14.44 -5.94 7.59
CA ASP A 167 -15.31 -5.60 8.73
C ASP A 167 -15.70 -4.11 8.70
N SER A 168 -14.72 -3.23 8.44
CA SER A 168 -14.96 -1.79 8.28
C SER A 168 -15.92 -1.51 7.11
N LEU A 169 -15.76 -2.24 6.00
CA LEU A 169 -16.63 -2.12 4.83
C LEU A 169 -18.05 -2.61 5.13
N GLY A 170 -18.19 -3.71 5.90
CA GLY A 170 -19.47 -4.22 6.35
C GLY A 170 -20.20 -3.23 7.27
N MET A 171 -19.50 -2.61 8.21
CA MET A 171 -20.06 -1.56 9.06
C MET A 171 -20.55 -0.36 8.24
N GLU A 172 -19.78 0.08 7.23
CA GLU A 172 -20.16 1.21 6.39
C GLU A 172 -21.31 0.85 5.44
N ALA A 173 -21.36 -0.39 4.92
CA ALA A 173 -22.50 -0.89 4.16
C ALA A 173 -23.79 -0.86 4.99
N ASN A 174 -23.75 -1.35 6.24
CA ASN A 174 -24.88 -1.30 7.16
C ASN A 174 -25.32 0.15 7.46
N ARG A 175 -24.36 1.05 7.71
CA ARG A 175 -24.64 2.47 7.92
C ARG A 175 -25.34 3.13 6.73
N ALA A 176 -24.96 2.72 5.51
CA ALA A 176 -25.53 3.21 4.26
C ALA A 176 -26.85 2.55 3.87
N GLY A 177 -27.29 1.50 4.58
CA GLY A 177 -28.44 0.68 4.19
C GLY A 177 -28.24 -0.04 2.86
N LEU A 178 -26.98 -0.37 2.51
CA LEU A 178 -26.61 -1.06 1.28
C LEU A 178 -26.23 -2.53 1.59
N PRO A 179 -26.54 -3.46 0.70
CA PRO A 179 -26.05 -4.83 0.85
C PRO A 179 -24.52 -4.86 0.68
N LEU A 180 -23.88 -5.76 1.43
CA LEU A 180 -22.49 -6.10 1.19
C LEU A 180 -22.42 -7.13 0.04
N PRO A 181 -21.80 -6.81 -1.11
CA PRO A 181 -21.67 -7.74 -2.22
C PRO A 181 -20.87 -9.00 -1.84
N PRO A 182 -20.95 -10.10 -2.62
CA PRO A 182 -20.04 -11.24 -2.48
C PRO A 182 -18.61 -10.76 -2.36
N ASN A 183 -17.82 -11.35 -1.44
CA ASN A 183 -16.50 -10.82 -1.13
C ASN A 183 -15.49 -11.92 -0.79
N VAL A 184 -14.21 -11.55 -0.86
CA VAL A 184 -13.10 -12.39 -0.45
C VAL A 184 -12.01 -11.53 0.19
N VAL A 185 -11.40 -12.07 1.24
CA VAL A 185 -10.16 -11.54 1.80
C VAL A 185 -8.98 -12.22 1.12
N ALA A 186 -8.09 -11.42 0.52
CA ALA A 186 -6.89 -11.89 -0.13
C ALA A 186 -5.68 -11.07 0.34
N ARG A 187 -4.86 -11.67 1.20
CA ARG A 187 -3.70 -10.99 1.82
C ARG A 187 -2.68 -10.61 0.76
N LEU A 188 -2.04 -9.45 0.93
CA LEU A 188 -1.02 -8.95 0.00
C LEU A 188 0.33 -9.58 0.32
N ALA A 189 1.06 -9.96 -0.72
CA ALA A 189 2.45 -10.36 -0.57
C ALA A 189 3.35 -9.12 -0.39
N PRO A 190 4.40 -9.20 0.44
CA PRO A 190 5.41 -8.17 0.53
C PRO A 190 6.10 -7.97 -0.82
N ALA A 191 6.45 -6.71 -1.12
CA ALA A 191 7.11 -6.38 -2.38
C ALA A 191 8.62 -6.67 -2.33
N ILE A 192 9.21 -6.63 -1.13
CA ILE A 192 10.63 -6.85 -0.89
C ILE A 192 10.81 -8.10 -0.02
N THR A 193 11.15 -9.22 -0.64
CA THR A 193 11.30 -10.52 0.05
C THR A 193 12.69 -11.13 -0.10
N SER A 194 13.48 -10.67 -1.07
CA SER A 194 14.81 -11.23 -1.34
C SER A 194 15.83 -10.81 -0.28
N ARG A 195 16.46 -11.80 0.36
CA ARG A 195 17.55 -11.63 1.33
C ARG A 195 18.94 -11.61 0.66
N THR A 196 19.05 -11.09 -0.56
CA THR A 196 20.37 -10.91 -1.17
C THR A 196 21.25 -10.04 -0.28
N SER A 197 22.51 -10.45 -0.10
CA SER A 197 23.46 -9.68 0.70
C SER A 197 23.68 -8.31 0.08
N VAL A 198 23.44 -7.27 0.87
CA VAL A 198 23.73 -5.88 0.53
C VAL A 198 24.60 -5.29 1.65
N SER A 199 25.46 -4.34 1.32
CA SER A 199 26.29 -3.66 2.32
C SER A 199 25.44 -2.79 3.24
N ALA A 200 25.85 -2.70 4.52
CA ALA A 200 25.20 -1.82 5.47
C ALA A 200 25.36 -0.35 5.04
N PRO A 201 24.27 0.43 5.02
CA PRO A 201 24.34 1.85 4.67
C PRO A 201 25.00 2.73 5.74
N LEU A 202 25.01 2.27 7.00
CA LEU A 202 25.59 2.93 8.16
C LEU A 202 26.26 1.93 9.08
N ASP A 203 27.35 2.36 9.72
CA ASP A 203 28.04 1.56 10.77
C ASP A 203 27.37 1.72 12.15
N ALA A 204 26.68 2.84 12.39
CA ALA A 204 25.99 3.10 13.66
C ALA A 204 24.64 2.33 13.73
N PRO A 205 24.16 1.94 14.94
CA PRO A 205 22.84 1.37 15.10
C PRO A 205 21.75 2.37 14.68
N TYR A 206 20.79 1.89 13.89
CA TYR A 206 19.70 2.71 13.41
C TYR A 206 18.37 1.95 13.33
N PHE A 207 17.28 2.73 13.26
CA PHE A 207 15.93 2.28 13.08
C PHE A 207 15.34 2.88 11.80
N VAL A 208 14.37 2.23 11.22
CA VAL A 208 13.73 2.69 9.97
C VAL A 208 12.25 2.96 10.21
N MET A 209 11.75 4.09 9.74
CA MET A 209 10.33 4.33 9.49
C MET A 209 10.09 4.35 7.98
N LEU A 210 9.07 3.63 7.52
CA LEU A 210 8.77 3.50 6.09
C LEU A 210 7.37 3.98 5.76
N GLY A 211 7.25 4.90 4.82
CA GLY A 211 6.00 5.41 4.26
C GLY A 211 5.96 6.91 4.11
N THR A 212 4.91 7.41 3.46
CA THR A 212 4.67 8.85 3.32
C THR A 212 4.61 9.51 4.69
N ILE A 213 5.25 10.67 4.83
CA ILE A 213 5.16 11.49 6.04
C ILE A 213 3.76 12.13 6.06
N GLU A 214 2.88 11.58 6.88
CA GLU A 214 1.48 11.98 7.00
C GLU A 214 0.99 11.79 8.44
N PRO A 215 -0.09 12.45 8.90
CA PRO A 215 -0.49 12.48 10.31
C PRO A 215 -0.66 11.08 10.93
N ARG A 216 -1.34 10.15 10.26
CA ARG A 216 -1.62 8.80 10.79
C ARG A 216 -0.37 7.94 11.03
N LYS A 217 0.79 8.27 10.40
CA LYS A 217 2.06 7.55 10.56
C LYS A 217 2.84 7.94 11.80
N ASN A 218 2.41 8.99 12.50
CA ASN A 218 2.93 9.40 13.81
C ASN A 218 4.42 9.77 13.84
N HIS A 219 4.94 10.34 12.75
CA HIS A 219 6.34 10.79 12.68
C HIS A 219 6.65 11.86 13.72
N TRP A 220 5.70 12.78 13.96
CA TRP A 220 5.83 13.85 14.96
C TRP A 220 6.22 13.30 16.33
N PHE A 221 5.49 12.28 16.79
CA PHE A 221 5.76 11.62 18.07
C PHE A 221 7.14 10.97 18.09
N MET A 222 7.54 10.25 17.02
CA MET A 222 8.85 9.61 16.94
C MET A 222 10.00 10.63 16.96
N LEU A 223 9.86 11.78 16.30
CA LEU A 223 10.86 12.83 16.37
C LEU A 223 11.04 13.39 17.79
N HIS A 224 9.97 13.48 18.57
CA HIS A 224 10.08 13.85 19.99
C HIS A 224 10.78 12.77 20.83
N ILE A 225 10.55 11.48 20.55
CA ILE A 225 11.32 10.38 21.16
C ILE A 225 12.80 10.52 20.81
N TRP A 226 13.12 10.76 19.52
CA TRP A 226 14.52 10.93 19.07
C TRP A 226 15.19 12.15 19.72
N ARG A 227 14.52 13.25 19.83
CA ARG A 227 15.03 14.41 20.55
C ARG A 227 15.44 14.07 21.97
N ARG A 228 14.59 13.35 22.71
CA ARG A 228 14.90 12.90 24.09
C ARG A 228 16.06 11.90 24.13
N LEU A 229 16.17 10.99 23.15
CA LEU A 229 17.30 10.07 23.04
C LEU A 229 18.60 10.84 22.84
N VAL A 230 18.63 11.82 21.95
CA VAL A 230 19.81 12.67 21.71
C VAL A 230 20.15 13.54 22.93
N GLU A 231 19.16 14.14 23.58
CA GLU A 231 19.36 14.92 24.81
C GLU A 231 19.98 14.07 25.93
N ARG A 232 19.60 12.77 26.01
CA ARG A 232 20.09 11.88 27.07
C ARG A 232 21.41 11.19 26.75
N PHE A 233 21.65 10.80 25.50
CA PHE A 233 22.75 9.94 25.10
C PHE A 233 23.74 10.63 24.14
N GLY A 234 23.47 11.85 23.71
CA GLY A 234 24.35 12.61 22.80
C GLY A 234 24.68 11.85 21.53
N ALA A 235 25.95 11.76 21.19
CA ALA A 235 26.44 11.07 20.00
C ALA A 235 26.22 9.55 20.00
N SER A 236 25.93 8.96 21.17
CA SER A 236 25.63 7.51 21.32
C SER A 236 24.16 7.19 21.07
N ALA A 237 23.31 8.18 20.81
CA ALA A 237 21.93 7.93 20.43
C ALA A 237 21.87 7.20 19.08
N PRO A 238 20.93 6.23 18.89
CA PRO A 238 20.77 5.56 17.60
C PRO A 238 20.28 6.54 16.54
N LYS A 239 20.52 6.22 15.26
CA LYS A 239 19.99 7.01 14.14
C LYS A 239 18.55 6.59 13.81
N LEU A 240 17.75 7.53 13.30
CA LEU A 240 16.45 7.28 12.68
C LEU A 240 16.54 7.53 11.18
N VAL A 241 16.14 6.56 10.39
CA VAL A 241 16.04 6.71 8.94
C VAL A 241 14.56 6.75 8.57
N ILE A 242 14.10 7.85 8.02
CA ILE A 242 12.73 8.05 7.53
C ILE A 242 12.76 7.88 6.02
N VAL A 243 12.23 6.75 5.54
CA VAL A 243 12.14 6.45 4.11
C VAL A 243 10.74 6.75 3.62
N GLY A 244 10.61 7.85 2.86
CA GLY A 244 9.32 8.25 2.31
C GLY A 244 9.27 9.71 1.92
N ARG A 245 8.24 10.06 1.15
CA ARG A 245 8.04 11.45 0.70
C ARG A 245 7.25 12.23 1.72
N ARG A 246 7.50 13.53 1.81
CA ARG A 246 6.65 14.48 2.52
C ARG A 246 5.26 14.50 1.88
N GLY A 247 4.23 14.23 2.67
CA GLY A 247 2.86 14.07 2.24
C GLY A 247 2.01 15.32 2.44
N TRP A 248 1.03 15.22 3.31
CA TRP A 248 0.09 16.32 3.64
C TRP A 248 0.01 16.49 5.16
N GLU A 249 -0.33 17.71 5.59
CA GLU A 249 -0.50 18.06 7.01
C GLU A 249 0.67 17.58 7.87
N CYS A 250 1.89 17.77 7.37
CA CYS A 250 3.13 17.33 8.00
C CYS A 250 4.08 18.48 8.33
N GLU A 251 3.58 19.71 8.35
CA GLU A 251 4.37 20.93 8.57
C GLU A 251 5.16 20.85 9.90
N ASN A 252 4.54 20.38 10.97
CA ASN A 252 5.20 20.21 12.26
C ASN A 252 6.37 19.21 12.21
N VAL A 253 6.23 18.12 11.41
CA VAL A 253 7.28 17.14 11.19
C VAL A 253 8.42 17.75 10.40
N VAL A 254 8.09 18.48 9.32
CA VAL A 254 9.06 19.18 8.47
C VAL A 254 9.84 20.22 9.28
N ASP A 255 9.14 21.04 10.10
CA ASP A 255 9.75 22.01 10.97
C ASP A 255 10.76 21.39 11.96
N MET A 256 10.44 20.21 12.50
CA MET A 256 11.39 19.48 13.35
C MET A 256 12.59 18.95 12.56
N LEU A 257 12.37 18.40 11.38
CA LEU A 257 13.45 17.87 10.53
C LEU A 257 14.42 18.97 10.07
N GLU A 258 13.89 20.16 9.75
CA GLU A 258 14.70 21.24 9.17
C GLU A 258 15.31 22.19 10.21
N ARG A 259 14.67 22.36 11.39
CA ARG A 259 15.04 23.41 12.35
C ARG A 259 15.46 22.92 13.72
N CYS A 260 15.22 21.64 14.05
CA CYS A 260 15.63 21.11 15.35
C CYS A 260 17.11 20.67 15.32
N ALA A 261 18.00 21.51 15.78
CA ALA A 261 19.45 21.29 15.75
C ALA A 261 19.88 19.96 16.41
N SER A 262 19.19 19.53 17.48
CA SER A 262 19.50 18.26 18.15
C SER A 262 19.16 17.02 17.29
N LEU A 263 18.31 17.15 16.27
CA LEU A 263 17.95 16.06 15.37
C LEU A 263 18.84 15.97 14.12
N GLY A 264 19.59 17.01 13.78
CA GLY A 264 20.26 17.15 12.49
C GLY A 264 21.13 15.94 12.09
N ASP A 265 22.00 15.47 12.99
CA ASP A 265 22.85 14.29 12.71
C ASP A 265 22.19 12.96 13.11
N ALA A 266 21.07 13.00 13.85
CA ALA A 266 20.43 11.81 14.39
C ALA A 266 19.33 11.26 13.51
N VAL A 267 18.77 12.08 12.60
CA VAL A 267 17.65 11.71 11.72
C VAL A 267 18.05 11.90 10.25
N ILE A 268 17.84 10.86 9.45
CA ILE A 268 18.14 10.83 8.01
C ILE A 268 16.81 10.72 7.28
N GLU A 269 16.51 11.69 6.41
CA GLU A 269 15.34 11.67 5.53
C GLU A 269 15.75 11.19 4.13
N GLU A 270 15.05 10.18 3.61
CA GLU A 270 15.27 9.60 2.28
C GLU A 270 13.98 9.54 1.47
N SER A 271 13.80 10.46 0.51
CA SER A 271 12.55 10.62 -0.23
C SER A 271 12.47 9.79 -1.51
N ASP A 272 13.60 9.53 -2.18
CA ASP A 272 13.70 8.83 -3.47
C ASP A 272 14.50 7.54 -3.33
N CYS A 273 13.99 6.63 -2.51
CA CYS A 273 14.63 5.36 -2.21
C CYS A 273 14.26 4.29 -3.23
N SER A 274 15.24 3.70 -3.91
CA SER A 274 15.04 2.51 -4.73
C SER A 274 14.74 1.28 -3.87
N ASP A 275 14.13 0.24 -4.46
CA ASP A 275 13.84 -1.02 -3.73
C ASP A 275 15.13 -1.69 -3.21
N GLU A 276 16.24 -1.59 -3.94
CA GLU A 276 17.55 -2.09 -3.50
C GLU A 276 18.06 -1.33 -2.27
N ARG A 277 17.99 0.00 -2.32
CA ARG A 277 18.43 0.86 -1.21
C ARG A 277 17.49 0.71 0.00
N LEU A 278 16.17 0.59 -0.22
CA LEU A 278 15.22 0.30 0.84
C LEU A 278 15.51 -1.04 1.51
N ARG A 279 15.84 -2.06 0.72
CA ARG A 279 16.27 -3.36 1.26
C ARG A 279 17.50 -3.22 2.13
N ALA A 280 18.54 -2.47 1.68
CA ALA A 280 19.75 -2.23 2.46
C ALA A 280 19.41 -1.53 3.79
N TRP A 281 18.56 -0.50 3.77
CA TRP A 281 18.10 0.16 4.99
C TRP A 281 17.38 -0.78 5.94
N LEU A 282 16.46 -1.62 5.43
CA LEU A 282 15.71 -2.54 6.28
C LEU A 282 16.61 -3.66 6.84
N GLN A 283 17.40 -4.35 6.00
CA GLN A 283 18.15 -5.54 6.43
C GLN A 283 19.16 -5.28 7.55
N HIS A 284 19.69 -4.08 7.63
CA HIS A 284 20.68 -3.70 8.63
C HIS A 284 20.11 -2.86 9.77
N ALA A 285 18.80 -2.58 9.76
CA ALA A 285 18.15 -1.86 10.86
C ALA A 285 18.10 -2.69 12.15
N ARG A 286 18.13 -2.03 13.29
CA ARG A 286 17.83 -2.66 14.57
C ARG A 286 16.38 -3.12 14.63
N ALA A 287 15.45 -2.31 14.10
CA ALA A 287 14.07 -2.63 13.87
C ALA A 287 13.41 -1.66 12.88
N LEU A 288 12.29 -2.08 12.26
CA LEU A 288 11.31 -1.19 11.69
C LEU A 288 10.46 -0.59 12.81
N LEU A 289 10.23 0.72 12.79
CA LEU A 289 9.29 1.41 13.67
C LEU A 289 8.00 1.71 12.92
N PHE A 290 6.87 1.24 13.45
CA PHE A 290 5.58 1.40 12.79
C PHE A 290 4.52 1.92 13.77
N PRO A 291 4.67 3.18 14.26
CA PRO A 291 3.83 3.77 15.32
C PRO A 291 2.51 4.32 14.81
N SER A 292 1.99 3.80 13.70
CA SER A 292 0.77 4.29 13.05
C SER A 292 -0.45 4.23 13.97
N PHE A 293 -1.33 5.22 13.86
CA PHE A 293 -2.63 5.21 14.52
C PHE A 293 -3.63 4.28 13.83
N VAL A 294 -3.53 4.15 12.51
CA VAL A 294 -4.42 3.32 11.70
C VAL A 294 -3.75 2.88 10.42
N GLU A 295 -4.05 1.65 9.97
CA GLU A 295 -3.58 1.06 8.71
C GLU A 295 -4.65 0.18 8.07
N GLY A 296 -4.60 0.07 6.73
CA GLY A 296 -5.46 -0.86 5.99
C GLY A 296 -4.90 -2.29 5.91
N TYR A 297 -3.55 -2.42 5.92
CA TYR A 297 -2.87 -3.71 5.86
C TYR A 297 -1.54 -3.73 6.65
N GLY A 298 -0.60 -2.86 6.29
CA GLY A 298 0.72 -2.84 6.92
C GLY A 298 1.80 -3.51 6.06
N MET A 299 1.87 -3.18 4.77
CA MET A 299 2.93 -3.69 3.87
C MET A 299 4.34 -3.58 4.45
N PRO A 300 4.76 -2.43 5.04
CA PRO A 300 6.09 -2.30 5.63
C PRO A 300 6.41 -3.32 6.73
N LEU A 301 5.41 -3.68 7.53
CA LEU A 301 5.54 -4.69 8.58
C LEU A 301 5.79 -6.08 7.97
N ALA A 302 5.01 -6.47 6.96
CA ALA A 302 5.20 -7.74 6.27
C ALA A 302 6.56 -7.80 5.55
N GLU A 303 7.00 -6.70 4.93
CA GLU A 303 8.31 -6.58 4.28
C GLU A 303 9.47 -6.72 5.27
N ALA A 304 9.40 -6.05 6.42
CA ALA A 304 10.44 -6.17 7.45
C ALA A 304 10.54 -7.61 7.99
N LEU A 305 9.42 -8.23 8.31
CA LEU A 305 9.40 -9.61 8.82
C LEU A 305 9.90 -10.62 7.77
N ALA A 306 9.54 -10.46 6.49
CA ALA A 306 10.04 -11.30 5.40
C ALA A 306 11.55 -11.20 5.24
N LEU A 307 12.13 -10.02 5.49
CA LEU A 307 13.57 -9.80 5.52
C LEU A 307 14.25 -10.29 6.83
N GLY A 308 13.46 -10.71 7.82
CA GLY A 308 13.98 -11.14 9.13
C GLY A 308 14.32 -9.98 10.06
N VAL A 309 13.75 -8.81 9.81
CA VAL A 309 13.99 -7.58 10.56
C VAL A 309 12.96 -7.44 11.69
N PRO A 310 13.38 -7.17 12.93
CA PRO A 310 12.46 -6.89 14.02
C PRO A 310 11.55 -5.70 13.75
N VAL A 311 10.36 -5.71 14.36
CA VAL A 311 9.36 -4.64 14.21
C VAL A 311 8.86 -4.21 15.58
N LEU A 312 8.92 -2.91 15.86
CA LEU A 312 8.21 -2.26 16.94
C LEU A 312 7.01 -1.55 16.33
N ALA A 313 5.80 -1.94 16.68
CA ALA A 313 4.60 -1.46 16.03
C ALA A 313 3.52 -1.04 17.03
N SER A 314 2.61 -0.17 16.60
CA SER A 314 1.37 0.06 17.33
C SER A 314 0.54 -1.21 17.43
N ASP A 315 -0.18 -1.38 18.56
CA ASP A 315 -1.09 -2.51 18.74
C ASP A 315 -2.39 -2.34 17.94
N LEU A 316 -2.31 -2.61 16.63
CA LEU A 316 -3.44 -2.55 15.72
C LEU A 316 -3.94 -3.94 15.35
N GLY A 317 -5.27 -4.12 15.30
CA GLY A 317 -5.88 -5.40 14.93
C GLY A 317 -5.39 -5.94 13.59
N VAL A 318 -5.22 -5.06 12.58
CA VAL A 318 -4.70 -5.44 11.27
C VAL A 318 -3.24 -5.91 11.32
N PHE A 319 -2.41 -5.38 12.22
CA PHE A 319 -1.03 -5.84 12.38
C PHE A 319 -0.97 -7.22 13.03
N ARG A 320 -1.87 -7.48 13.98
CA ARG A 320 -2.03 -8.83 14.56
C ARG A 320 -2.58 -9.83 13.54
N GLU A 321 -3.46 -9.39 12.63
CA GLU A 321 -3.93 -10.22 11.51
C GLU A 321 -2.78 -10.62 10.57
N VAL A 322 -1.86 -9.69 10.27
CA VAL A 322 -0.76 -9.92 9.32
C VAL A 322 0.40 -10.68 9.96
N ALA A 323 0.74 -10.38 11.20
CA ALA A 323 1.99 -10.83 11.84
C ALA A 323 1.80 -11.58 13.17
N GLY A 324 0.56 -11.77 13.65
CA GLY A 324 0.30 -12.43 14.93
C GLY A 324 1.00 -11.72 16.09
N ASP A 325 1.67 -12.49 16.94
CA ASP A 325 2.42 -11.98 18.11
C ASP A 325 3.93 -11.84 17.84
N ILE A 326 4.33 -11.76 16.56
CA ILE A 326 5.76 -11.65 16.22
C ILE A 326 6.34 -10.27 16.55
N PRO A 327 5.72 -9.13 16.16
CA PRO A 327 6.19 -7.81 16.55
C PRO A 327 6.09 -7.58 18.07
N ASP A 328 6.88 -6.65 18.59
CA ASP A 328 6.62 -6.07 19.90
C ASP A 328 5.64 -4.90 19.70
N TYR A 329 4.49 -5.00 20.35
CA TYR A 329 3.41 -4.02 20.21
C TYR A 329 3.39 -3.03 21.34
N LEU A 330 3.15 -1.76 21.02
CA LEU A 330 3.12 -0.64 21.94
C LEU A 330 1.88 0.23 21.65
N ASP A 331 1.38 0.92 22.67
CA ASP A 331 0.40 1.97 22.44
C ASP A 331 1.05 3.10 21.62
N PRO A 332 0.43 3.61 20.55
CA PRO A 332 1.00 4.66 19.72
C PRO A 332 1.25 5.99 20.44
N LEU A 333 0.76 6.15 21.67
CA LEU A 333 0.93 7.32 22.52
C LEU A 333 1.82 7.07 23.76
N ASP A 334 2.27 5.82 23.99
CA ASP A 334 3.16 5.50 25.11
C ASP A 334 4.59 5.96 24.88
N GLY A 335 4.85 7.23 25.13
CA GLY A 335 6.18 7.83 24.91
C GLY A 335 7.30 7.22 25.74
N LEU A 336 7.02 6.70 26.93
CA LEU A 336 8.03 6.03 27.76
C LEU A 336 8.32 4.62 27.25
N GLY A 337 7.29 3.85 26.93
CA GLY A 337 7.45 2.52 26.38
C GLY A 337 8.23 2.52 25.06
N TRP A 338 7.90 3.43 24.13
CA TRP A 338 8.67 3.60 22.87
C TRP A 338 10.12 4.00 23.15
N PHE A 339 10.36 4.98 24.03
CA PHE A 339 11.70 5.41 24.38
C PHE A 339 12.55 4.26 24.94
N ASP A 340 12.02 3.54 25.92
CA ASP A 340 12.75 2.45 26.59
C ASP A 340 13.00 1.27 25.65
N GLN A 341 12.01 0.92 24.82
CA GLN A 341 12.13 -0.19 23.87
C GLN A 341 13.14 0.15 22.75
N ILE A 342 13.10 1.36 22.18
CA ILE A 342 14.08 1.81 21.19
C ILE A 342 15.48 1.83 21.79
N HIS A 343 15.63 2.35 23.01
CA HIS A 343 16.92 2.36 23.68
C HIS A 343 17.46 0.95 23.94
N ALA A 344 16.62 0.02 24.39
CA ALA A 344 16.99 -1.37 24.59
C ALA A 344 17.41 -2.04 23.27
N TYR A 345 16.62 -1.86 22.20
CA TYR A 345 16.91 -2.44 20.89
C TYR A 345 18.17 -1.86 20.23
N ALA A 346 18.58 -0.65 20.59
CA ALA A 346 19.80 -0.05 20.13
C ALA A 346 21.06 -0.72 20.70
N GLN A 347 20.96 -1.38 21.87
CA GLN A 347 22.09 -2.05 22.52
C GLN A 347 22.54 -3.28 21.72
N GLU A 348 23.83 -3.59 21.78
CA GLU A 348 24.40 -4.78 21.14
C GLU A 348 23.75 -6.07 21.69
N GLN A 349 23.64 -6.16 23.02
CA GLN A 349 22.95 -7.24 23.72
C GLN A 349 21.55 -6.80 24.12
N CYS A 350 20.52 -7.36 23.48
CA CYS A 350 19.12 -7.06 23.77
C CYS A 350 18.28 -8.34 23.80
N PRO A 351 17.97 -8.91 24.98
CA PRO A 351 17.18 -10.13 25.09
C PRO A 351 15.80 -10.05 24.41
N ALA A 352 15.14 -8.89 24.48
CA ALA A 352 13.83 -8.68 23.84
C ALA A 352 13.94 -8.77 22.31
N ARG A 353 14.97 -8.13 21.72
CA ARG A 353 15.23 -8.21 20.28
C ARG A 353 15.58 -9.65 19.86
N ASP A 354 16.41 -10.34 20.64
CA ASP A 354 16.80 -11.71 20.34
C ASP A 354 15.60 -12.66 20.39
N GLU A 355 14.67 -12.44 21.33
CA GLU A 355 13.41 -13.19 21.40
C GLU A 355 12.52 -12.90 20.19
N GLN A 356 12.41 -11.65 19.76
CA GLN A 356 11.66 -11.31 18.56
C GLN A 356 12.30 -11.94 17.30
N LEU A 357 13.64 -11.96 17.19
CA LEU A 357 14.34 -12.66 16.10
C LEU A 357 14.03 -14.17 16.07
N ARG A 358 13.81 -14.80 17.23
CA ARG A 358 13.35 -16.21 17.29
C ARG A 358 11.92 -16.34 16.80
N ARG A 359 11.02 -15.41 17.20
CA ARG A 359 9.62 -15.41 16.73
C ARG A 359 9.51 -15.19 15.22
N ILE A 360 10.34 -14.31 14.65
CA ILE A 360 10.37 -14.02 13.19
C ILE A 360 10.63 -15.28 12.37
N LYS A 361 11.40 -16.25 12.87
CA LYS A 361 11.63 -17.54 12.16
C LYS A 361 10.34 -18.32 11.88
N ARG A 362 9.26 -18.02 12.58
CA ARG A 362 7.93 -18.64 12.40
C ARG A 362 7.02 -17.83 11.48
N PHE A 363 7.49 -16.67 10.98
CA PHE A 363 6.70 -15.85 10.08
C PHE A 363 6.52 -16.58 8.74
N SER A 364 5.26 -16.83 8.39
CA SER A 364 4.88 -17.30 7.05
C SER A 364 4.47 -16.07 6.24
N GLU A 365 5.34 -15.64 5.36
CA GLU A 365 5.05 -14.51 4.49
C GLU A 365 3.89 -14.83 3.54
N PRO A 366 2.89 -13.95 3.40
CA PRO A 366 1.88 -14.10 2.38
C PRO A 366 2.52 -14.08 0.98
N THR A 367 2.02 -14.90 0.08
CA THR A 367 2.52 -14.98 -1.29
C THR A 367 1.48 -14.49 -2.30
N TRP A 368 1.94 -14.04 -3.47
CA TRP A 368 1.03 -13.72 -4.57
C TRP A 368 0.29 -14.95 -5.09
N ASP A 369 0.87 -16.15 -5.00
CA ASP A 369 0.19 -17.40 -5.39
C ASP A 369 -0.98 -17.70 -4.47
N GLU A 370 -0.84 -17.50 -3.15
CA GLU A 370 -1.95 -17.62 -2.20
C GLU A 370 -3.03 -16.55 -2.46
N HIS A 371 -2.61 -15.29 -2.65
CA HIS A 371 -3.50 -14.19 -2.99
C HIS A 371 -4.35 -14.54 -4.21
N PHE A 372 -3.71 -14.89 -5.32
CA PHE A 372 -4.41 -15.22 -6.56
C PHE A 372 -5.17 -16.54 -6.47
N GLY A 373 -4.73 -17.48 -5.65
CA GLY A 373 -5.50 -18.68 -5.35
C GLY A 373 -6.86 -18.37 -4.70
N HIS A 374 -6.93 -17.38 -3.83
CA HIS A 374 -8.20 -16.89 -3.27
C HIS A 374 -9.02 -16.12 -4.32
N VAL A 375 -8.39 -15.21 -5.04
CA VAL A 375 -9.05 -14.38 -6.07
C VAL A 375 -9.60 -15.26 -7.19
N ASP A 376 -8.83 -16.18 -7.75
CA ASP A 376 -9.26 -17.02 -8.87
C ASP A 376 -10.48 -17.88 -8.49
N ARG A 377 -10.45 -18.53 -7.31
CA ARG A 377 -11.61 -19.28 -6.79
C ARG A 377 -12.84 -18.37 -6.62
N PHE A 378 -12.65 -17.18 -6.10
CA PHE A 378 -13.74 -16.23 -5.95
C PHE A 378 -14.31 -15.79 -7.31
N LEU A 379 -13.48 -15.49 -8.30
CA LEU A 379 -13.93 -15.14 -9.65
C LEU A 379 -14.70 -16.29 -10.32
N GLU A 380 -14.40 -17.54 -9.98
CA GLU A 380 -15.17 -18.69 -10.44
C GLU A 380 -16.60 -18.72 -9.90
N THR A 381 -16.85 -18.28 -8.68
CA THR A 381 -18.19 -18.19 -8.09
C THR A 381 -19.05 -17.10 -8.73
N LEU A 382 -18.43 -16.14 -9.41
CA LEU A 382 -19.10 -15.06 -10.12
C LEU A 382 -19.46 -15.43 -11.57
N ARG A 383 -19.31 -16.69 -11.98
CA ARG A 383 -19.64 -17.17 -13.33
C ARG A 383 -21.13 -17.15 -13.65
#